data_1bc262eec8cd2b29318b89b100259f8d
#
_entry.id   1bc262eec8cd2b29318b89b100259f8d
#
_cell.length_a   1.000
_cell.length_b   1.000
_cell.length_c   1.000
_cell.angle_alpha   90.00
_cell.angle_beta   90.00
_cell.angle_gamma   90.00
#
_symmetry.space_group_name_H-M   'P 1'
#
loop_
_entity.id
_entity.type
_entity.pdbx_description
1 polymer ?
#
loop_
_entity_poly.entity_id
_entity_poly.type
_entity_poly.pdbx_seq_one_letter_code
_entity_poly.pdbx_strand_id
1 'polypeptide(L)'
;MVTNKTTGVTTNFKVPVKVTSATYEGWMVLCDDKDGNARLDLVSRISPTRINVVTNLLGSKDPKLKGARSMYMDAYPFNYYGRNGLWYSTEHGTYTLNETKLTSQYNITAEFMVAPENEEVVELNGLSMGKMFAITDKGNIYVKSSKSGARYEDACNTFTDGGNPEFHAAPFVGVSAQRPADYLATKVLFYDMDNKQFV
;
A
#
# COMPACT_ATOMS: atom_id res chain seq x y z
N MET A 1 -32.80 -24.64 -19.39
CA MET A 1 -33.86 -25.45 -20.01
C MET A 1 -35.19 -24.74 -19.79
N VAL A 2 -35.94 -24.49 -20.87
CA VAL A 2 -37.28 -23.89 -20.82
C VAL A 2 -38.24 -24.83 -21.53
N THR A 3 -39.32 -25.18 -20.87
CA THR A 3 -40.35 -26.09 -21.42
C THR A 3 -41.64 -25.31 -21.65
N ASN A 4 -42.19 -25.40 -22.86
CA ASN A 4 -43.49 -24.85 -23.15
C ASN A 4 -44.55 -25.75 -22.50
N LYS A 5 -45.32 -25.19 -21.58
CA LYS A 5 -46.29 -25.95 -20.79
C LYS A 5 -47.47 -26.50 -21.62
N THR A 6 -47.79 -25.87 -22.76
CA THR A 6 -48.90 -26.27 -23.63
C THR A 6 -48.50 -27.36 -24.61
N THR A 7 -47.28 -27.27 -25.17
CA THR A 7 -46.84 -28.22 -26.21
C THR A 7 -45.89 -29.29 -25.70
N GLY A 8 -45.37 -29.16 -24.47
CA GLY A 8 -44.35 -30.06 -23.89
C GLY A 8 -42.94 -29.91 -24.55
N VAL A 9 -42.79 -29.04 -25.52
CA VAL A 9 -41.52 -28.86 -26.21
C VAL A 9 -40.50 -28.19 -25.27
N THR A 10 -39.34 -28.81 -25.15
CA THR A 10 -38.25 -28.31 -24.33
C THR A 10 -37.13 -27.79 -25.20
N THR A 11 -36.64 -26.59 -24.87
CA THR A 11 -35.49 -25.97 -25.54
C THR A 11 -34.42 -25.63 -24.50
N ASN A 12 -33.17 -25.95 -24.83
CA ASN A 12 -32.00 -25.62 -23.99
C ASN A 12 -31.37 -24.35 -24.51
N PHE A 13 -31.20 -23.36 -23.62
CA PHE A 13 -30.45 -22.15 -23.89
C PHE A 13 -29.13 -22.22 -23.12
N LYS A 14 -28.04 -21.93 -23.82
CA LYS A 14 -26.73 -21.67 -23.18
C LYS A 14 -26.68 -20.19 -22.83
N VAL A 15 -26.66 -19.87 -21.55
CA VAL A 15 -26.42 -18.53 -21.07
C VAL A 15 -24.95 -18.48 -20.63
N PRO A 16 -24.08 -17.72 -21.32
CA PRO A 16 -22.72 -17.54 -20.84
C PRO A 16 -22.76 -16.70 -19.56
N VAL A 17 -22.28 -17.27 -18.47
CA VAL A 17 -22.14 -16.56 -17.19
C VAL A 17 -20.66 -16.29 -16.99
N LYS A 18 -20.27 -15.01 -16.98
CA LYS A 18 -18.95 -14.58 -16.59
C LYS A 18 -18.99 -14.23 -15.11
N VAL A 19 -18.34 -15.04 -14.30
CA VAL A 19 -18.12 -14.71 -12.89
C VAL A 19 -16.89 -13.84 -12.81
N THR A 20 -17.05 -12.62 -12.34
CA THR A 20 -15.94 -11.69 -12.07
C THR A 20 -15.94 -11.37 -10.59
N SER A 21 -14.75 -11.20 -10.01
CA SER A 21 -14.63 -10.69 -8.65
C SER A 21 -15.14 -9.25 -8.61
N ALA A 22 -15.93 -8.90 -7.59
CA ALA A 22 -16.35 -7.52 -7.33
C ALA A 22 -15.18 -6.59 -6.96
N THR A 23 -13.99 -7.18 -6.77
CA THR A 23 -12.76 -6.49 -6.34
C THR A 23 -11.72 -6.36 -7.47
N TYR A 24 -12.11 -6.59 -8.72
CA TYR A 24 -11.17 -6.66 -9.85
C TYR A 24 -10.66 -5.29 -10.34
N GLU A 25 -11.51 -4.26 -10.28
CA GLU A 25 -11.15 -2.87 -10.66
C GLU A 25 -11.75 -1.90 -9.64
N GLY A 26 -10.97 -0.90 -9.23
CA GLY A 26 -11.53 0.11 -8.33
C GLY A 26 -10.48 0.92 -7.60
N TRP A 27 -10.96 1.68 -6.63
CA TRP A 27 -10.15 2.49 -5.74
C TRP A 27 -10.22 1.94 -4.33
N MET A 28 -9.08 1.77 -3.71
CA MET A 28 -8.99 1.54 -2.27
C MET A 28 -8.95 2.88 -1.56
N VAL A 29 -9.71 2.99 -0.49
CA VAL A 29 -9.81 4.19 0.34
C VAL A 29 -9.51 3.80 1.77
N LEU A 30 -8.36 4.23 2.26
CA LEU A 30 -8.02 4.12 3.67
C LEU A 30 -8.55 5.35 4.40
N CYS A 31 -9.33 5.17 5.44
CA CYS A 31 -9.93 6.24 6.22
C CYS A 31 -10.10 5.81 7.68
N ASP A 32 -10.39 6.75 8.54
CA ASP A 32 -10.81 6.44 9.91
C ASP A 32 -12.33 6.25 9.98
N ASP A 33 -12.75 5.31 10.83
CA ASP A 33 -14.13 5.22 11.24
C ASP A 33 -14.47 6.29 12.30
N LYS A 34 -15.75 6.31 12.74
CA LYS A 34 -16.20 7.28 13.76
C LYS A 34 -15.49 7.17 15.12
N ASP A 35 -14.84 6.05 15.39
CA ASP A 35 -14.12 5.76 16.62
C ASP A 35 -12.59 5.96 16.45
N GLY A 36 -12.18 6.46 15.26
CA GLY A 36 -10.79 6.70 14.90
C GLY A 36 -10.01 5.43 14.55
N ASN A 37 -10.69 4.32 14.25
CA ASN A 37 -10.00 3.12 13.81
C ASN A 37 -9.83 3.15 12.29
N ALA A 38 -8.66 2.74 11.84
CA ALA A 38 -8.37 2.64 10.42
C ALA A 38 -9.30 1.62 9.74
N ARG A 39 -9.93 2.07 8.68
CA ARG A 39 -10.86 1.30 7.86
C ARG A 39 -10.45 1.36 6.40
N LEU A 40 -10.43 0.22 5.75
CA LEU A 40 -10.18 0.11 4.33
C LEU A 40 -11.46 -0.20 3.59
N ASP A 41 -11.84 0.67 2.67
CA ASP A 41 -12.99 0.50 1.79
C ASP A 41 -12.53 0.27 0.35
N LEU A 42 -13.35 -0.40 -0.44
CA LEU A 42 -13.12 -0.56 -1.87
C LEU A 42 -14.32 -0.03 -2.65
N VAL A 43 -14.06 0.91 -3.53
CA VAL A 43 -15.01 1.41 -4.51
C VAL A 43 -14.71 0.70 -5.83
N SER A 44 -15.45 -0.36 -6.11
CA SER A 44 -15.21 -1.20 -7.28
C SER A 44 -16.12 -0.81 -8.45
N ARG A 45 -15.51 -0.65 -9.63
CA ARG A 45 -16.24 -0.41 -10.88
C ARG A 45 -16.52 -1.74 -11.58
N ILE A 46 -17.76 -2.20 -11.50
CA ILE A 46 -18.18 -3.45 -12.13
C ILE A 46 -18.47 -3.26 -13.64
N SER A 47 -18.99 -2.10 -13.99
CA SER A 47 -19.26 -1.69 -15.38
C SER A 47 -19.22 -0.16 -15.48
N PRO A 48 -19.27 0.43 -16.68
CA PRO A 48 -19.32 1.89 -16.84
C PRO A 48 -20.41 2.59 -16.03
N THR A 49 -21.51 1.88 -15.76
CA THR A 49 -22.69 2.42 -15.06
C THR A 49 -22.94 1.81 -13.67
N ARG A 50 -22.10 0.84 -13.26
CA ARG A 50 -22.30 0.14 -11.99
C ARG A 50 -21.08 0.19 -11.10
N ILE A 51 -21.24 0.85 -9.98
CA ILE A 51 -20.25 0.93 -8.89
C ILE A 51 -20.75 0.09 -7.73
N ASN A 52 -19.86 -0.64 -7.09
CA ASN A 52 -20.08 -1.37 -5.86
C ASN A 52 -19.14 -0.84 -4.78
N VAL A 53 -19.66 -0.60 -3.60
CA VAL A 53 -18.85 -0.17 -2.45
C VAL A 53 -18.80 -1.30 -1.45
N VAL A 54 -17.61 -1.79 -1.15
CA VAL A 54 -17.35 -2.77 -0.11
C VAL A 54 -16.66 -2.06 1.03
N THR A 55 -17.33 -1.96 2.16
CA THR A 55 -16.80 -1.27 3.33
C THR A 55 -16.10 -2.22 4.28
N ASN A 56 -15.11 -1.70 4.99
CA ASN A 56 -14.40 -2.39 6.07
C ASN A 56 -13.74 -3.71 5.62
N LEU A 57 -12.92 -3.66 4.59
CA LEU A 57 -12.18 -4.82 4.08
C LEU A 57 -11.25 -5.44 5.13
N LEU A 58 -10.69 -4.62 6.04
CA LEU A 58 -9.84 -5.11 7.13
C LEU A 58 -10.63 -5.99 8.11
N GLY A 59 -11.92 -5.70 8.30
CA GLY A 59 -12.81 -6.51 9.10
C GLY A 59 -12.46 -6.53 10.60
N SER A 60 -13.15 -7.41 11.33
CA SER A 60 -12.96 -7.53 12.78
C SER A 60 -11.77 -8.41 13.19
N LYS A 61 -11.13 -9.08 12.23
CA LYS A 61 -10.01 -9.99 12.48
C LYS A 61 -8.65 -9.30 12.44
N ASP A 62 -8.60 -8.14 11.79
CA ASP A 62 -7.38 -7.35 11.71
C ASP A 62 -7.18 -6.52 12.97
N PRO A 63 -5.94 -6.19 13.32
CA PRO A 63 -5.66 -5.33 14.46
C PRO A 63 -6.43 -4.02 14.31
N LYS A 64 -7.05 -3.57 15.41
CA LYS A 64 -7.72 -2.27 15.44
C LYS A 64 -6.67 -1.16 15.53
N LEU A 65 -6.16 -0.81 14.38
CA LEU A 65 -5.21 0.27 14.26
C LEU A 65 -5.95 1.60 14.21
N LYS A 66 -5.32 2.66 14.71
CA LYS A 66 -5.88 4.01 14.72
C LYS A 66 -5.05 4.92 13.82
N GLY A 67 -5.70 5.98 13.32
CA GLY A 67 -5.03 7.01 12.55
C GLY A 67 -4.60 6.52 11.17
N ALA A 68 -5.55 6.38 10.27
CA ALA A 68 -5.26 6.07 8.87
C ALA A 68 -4.36 7.15 8.25
N ARG A 69 -3.26 6.74 7.59
CA ARG A 69 -2.31 7.67 7.00
C ARG A 69 -2.20 7.51 5.50
N SER A 70 -1.61 6.44 5.03
CA SER A 70 -1.32 6.27 3.61
C SER A 70 -1.47 4.83 3.14
N MET A 71 -1.58 4.67 1.84
CA MET A 71 -1.48 3.39 1.16
C MET A 71 -0.35 3.46 0.14
N TYR A 72 0.44 2.41 0.09
CA TYR A 72 1.50 2.27 -0.88
C TYR A 72 1.35 0.97 -1.64
N MET A 73 1.50 1.05 -2.95
CA MET A 73 1.54 -0.12 -3.82
C MET A 73 2.87 -0.13 -4.56
N ASP A 74 3.68 -1.14 -4.28
CA ASP A 74 4.89 -1.41 -5.05
C ASP A 74 4.50 -2.17 -6.33
N ALA A 75 4.07 -1.40 -7.31
CA ALA A 75 3.78 -1.91 -8.65
C ALA A 75 5.04 -1.81 -9.53
N TYR A 76 6.05 -2.59 -9.24
CA TYR A 76 7.21 -2.67 -10.09
C TYR A 76 6.84 -3.35 -11.41
N PRO A 77 6.83 -2.64 -12.55
CA PRO A 77 6.34 -3.19 -13.83
C PRO A 77 7.19 -4.33 -14.37
N PHE A 78 8.39 -4.50 -13.86
CA PHE A 78 9.26 -5.62 -14.14
C PHE A 78 9.32 -6.54 -12.93
N ASN A 79 8.22 -7.21 -12.66
CA ASN A 79 8.10 -8.14 -11.54
C ASN A 79 9.03 -9.35 -11.72
N TYR A 80 10.34 -9.09 -11.75
CA TYR A 80 11.38 -10.09 -11.87
C TYR A 80 11.37 -11.05 -10.68
N TYR A 81 10.64 -10.72 -9.61
CA TYR A 81 10.67 -11.48 -8.35
C TYR A 81 9.29 -11.74 -7.73
N GLY A 82 8.20 -11.45 -8.44
CA GLY A 82 6.86 -11.88 -8.02
C GLY A 82 6.29 -11.20 -6.77
N ARG A 83 6.75 -10.01 -6.42
CA ARG A 83 6.25 -9.28 -5.24
C ARG A 83 5.62 -7.94 -5.65
N ASN A 84 4.32 -7.96 -5.86
CA ASN A 84 3.54 -6.75 -5.71
C ASN A 84 3.26 -6.61 -4.21
N GLY A 85 3.74 -5.56 -3.59
CA GLY A 85 3.46 -5.27 -2.19
C GLY A 85 2.37 -4.22 -2.10
N LEU A 86 1.25 -4.56 -1.51
CA LEU A 86 0.22 -3.60 -1.13
C LEU A 86 0.31 -3.36 0.37
N TRP A 87 0.50 -2.12 0.77
CA TRP A 87 0.72 -1.71 2.15
C TRP A 87 -0.27 -0.65 2.56
N TYR A 88 -0.64 -0.65 3.83
CA TYR A 88 -1.34 0.47 4.44
C TYR A 88 -0.65 0.89 5.73
N SER A 89 -0.58 2.19 5.96
CA SER A 89 0.08 2.80 7.11
C SER A 89 -0.94 3.49 8.00
N THR A 90 -0.71 3.38 9.30
CA THR A 90 -1.48 4.01 10.36
C THR A 90 -0.54 4.71 11.34
N GLU A 91 -1.06 5.42 12.32
CA GLU A 91 -0.25 5.98 13.42
C GLU A 91 0.39 4.92 14.31
N HIS A 92 -0.08 3.67 14.23
CA HIS A 92 0.35 2.56 15.07
C HIS A 92 0.89 1.38 14.27
N GLY A 93 1.52 1.67 13.14
CA GLY A 93 2.22 0.68 12.34
C GLY A 93 1.75 0.58 10.89
N THR A 94 2.56 -0.10 10.12
CA THR A 94 2.36 -0.34 8.69
C THR A 94 2.30 -1.84 8.43
N TYR A 95 1.28 -2.24 7.68
CA TYR A 95 1.00 -3.65 7.41
C TYR A 95 0.88 -3.92 5.91
N THR A 96 1.34 -5.09 5.49
CA THR A 96 1.08 -5.57 4.14
C THR A 96 -0.31 -6.20 4.04
N LEU A 97 -0.93 -6.06 2.90
CA LEU A 97 -2.19 -6.70 2.54
C LEU A 97 -1.95 -7.84 1.56
N ASN A 98 -2.72 -8.90 1.72
CA ASN A 98 -2.83 -9.92 0.68
C ASN A 98 -3.66 -9.36 -0.48
N GLU A 99 -3.09 -9.30 -1.67
CA GLU A 99 -3.71 -8.70 -2.85
C GLU A 99 -5.01 -9.41 -3.29
N THR A 100 -5.12 -10.70 -3.02
CA THR A 100 -6.28 -11.50 -3.40
C THR A 100 -7.37 -11.50 -2.33
N LYS A 101 -6.96 -11.64 -1.07
CA LYS A 101 -7.89 -11.77 0.06
C LYS A 101 -8.19 -10.44 0.74
N LEU A 102 -7.35 -9.43 0.50
CA LEU A 102 -7.41 -8.09 1.11
C LEU A 102 -7.42 -8.14 2.65
N THR A 103 -6.67 -9.08 3.20
CA THR A 103 -6.47 -9.23 4.64
C THR A 103 -5.05 -8.83 5.02
N SER A 104 -4.87 -8.27 6.19
CA SER A 104 -3.54 -7.99 6.73
C SER A 104 -2.72 -9.27 6.84
N GLN A 105 -1.43 -9.18 6.54
CA GLN A 105 -0.52 -10.31 6.61
C GLN A 105 0.48 -10.15 7.75
N TYR A 106 1.40 -9.19 7.61
CA TYR A 106 2.46 -8.97 8.59
C TYR A 106 2.82 -7.49 8.68
N ASN A 107 3.38 -7.11 9.82
CA ASN A 107 3.91 -5.77 10.05
C ASN A 107 5.20 -5.58 9.24
N ILE A 108 5.42 -4.37 8.74
CA ILE A 108 6.60 -3.96 7.97
C ILE A 108 7.92 -4.24 8.71
N THR A 109 7.90 -4.29 10.03
CA THR A 109 9.09 -4.58 10.85
C THR A 109 9.76 -5.91 10.50
N ALA A 110 9.00 -6.85 9.93
CA ALA A 110 9.56 -8.10 9.39
C ALA A 110 10.50 -7.90 8.20
N GLU A 111 10.48 -6.70 7.59
CA GLU A 111 11.35 -6.34 6.46
C GLU A 111 12.63 -5.60 6.88
N PHE A 112 12.85 -5.42 8.17
CA PHE A 112 14.07 -4.81 8.70
C PHE A 112 15.11 -5.88 9.04
N MET A 113 16.38 -5.54 8.95
CA MET A 113 17.47 -6.36 9.49
C MET A 113 17.42 -6.36 11.02
N VAL A 114 17.25 -5.17 11.57
CA VAL A 114 16.99 -4.94 12.99
C VAL A 114 15.75 -4.06 13.06
N ALA A 115 14.66 -4.56 13.66
CA ALA A 115 13.43 -3.78 13.79
C ALA A 115 13.69 -2.52 14.64
N PRO A 116 13.14 -1.35 14.26
CA PRO A 116 13.26 -0.14 15.07
C PRO A 116 12.68 -0.37 16.46
N GLU A 117 13.39 0.04 17.49
CA GLU A 117 12.93 -0.07 18.87
C GLU A 117 12.11 1.15 19.27
N ASN A 118 10.91 0.92 19.82
CA ASN A 118 10.00 1.98 20.29
C ASN A 118 9.62 3.00 19.18
N GLU A 119 9.59 2.57 17.95
CA GLU A 119 9.21 3.37 16.79
C GLU A 119 8.25 2.59 15.91
N GLU A 120 7.28 3.29 15.31
CA GLU A 120 6.34 2.71 14.36
C GLU A 120 6.56 3.29 12.96
N VAL A 121 6.62 2.44 11.96
CA VAL A 121 6.65 2.92 10.57
C VAL A 121 5.28 3.45 10.21
N VAL A 122 5.22 4.74 9.88
CA VAL A 122 3.97 5.49 9.62
C VAL A 122 3.85 5.96 8.18
N GLU A 123 4.92 5.87 7.39
CA GLU A 123 4.90 6.22 5.97
C GLU A 123 5.79 5.28 5.17
N LEU A 124 5.30 4.87 4.00
CA LEU A 124 6.06 4.14 2.99
C LEU A 124 5.96 4.84 1.66
N ASN A 125 7.07 4.89 0.95
CA ASN A 125 7.10 5.34 -0.43
C ASN A 125 8.27 4.69 -1.18
N GLY A 126 8.28 4.78 -2.49
CA GLY A 126 9.33 4.16 -3.28
C GLY A 126 9.64 4.88 -4.58
N LEU A 127 10.86 4.71 -5.04
CA LEU A 127 11.30 5.11 -6.36
C LEU A 127 11.13 3.94 -7.34
N SER A 128 10.74 4.26 -8.55
CA SER A 128 10.39 3.28 -9.60
C SER A 128 11.46 2.25 -9.94
N MET A 129 12.69 2.47 -9.58
CA MET A 129 13.80 1.56 -9.87
C MET A 129 14.62 1.22 -8.63
N GLY A 130 13.94 0.85 -7.58
CA GLY A 130 14.65 0.01 -6.68
C GLY A 130 15.07 0.58 -5.35
N LYS A 131 14.47 1.63 -4.88
CA LYS A 131 14.60 2.03 -3.47
C LYS A 131 13.23 2.26 -2.86
N MET A 132 13.01 1.69 -1.70
CA MET A 132 11.86 1.93 -0.86
C MET A 132 12.30 2.67 0.40
N PHE A 133 11.48 3.62 0.81
CA PHE A 133 11.69 4.44 2.00
C PHE A 133 10.62 4.12 3.03
N ALA A 134 11.03 3.96 4.27
CA ALA A 134 10.15 3.87 5.42
C ALA A 134 10.48 5.01 6.38
N ILE A 135 9.47 5.74 6.84
CA ILE A 135 9.64 6.80 7.84
C ILE A 135 8.89 6.37 9.09
N THR A 136 9.53 6.54 10.23
CA THR A 136 8.92 6.24 11.53
C THR A 136 8.24 7.47 12.14
N ASP A 137 7.46 7.25 13.18
CA ASP A 137 6.84 8.30 14.00
C ASP A 137 7.86 9.19 14.73
N LYS A 138 9.11 8.71 14.85
CA LYS A 138 10.24 9.48 15.37
C LYS A 138 10.99 10.28 14.30
N GLY A 139 10.60 10.14 13.03
CA GLY A 139 11.22 10.84 11.93
C GLY A 139 12.50 10.18 11.40
N ASN A 140 12.78 8.94 11.77
CA ASN A 140 13.88 8.17 11.22
C ASN A 140 13.52 7.64 9.83
N ILE A 141 14.47 7.75 8.89
CA ILE A 141 14.32 7.32 7.49
C ILE A 141 15.13 6.06 7.27
N TYR A 142 14.46 5.01 6.86
CA TYR A 142 15.08 3.74 6.48
C TYR A 142 14.95 3.52 5.00
N VAL A 143 15.99 2.94 4.40
CA VAL A 143 16.05 2.70 2.95
C VAL A 143 16.36 1.24 2.68
N LYS A 144 15.64 0.64 1.76
CA LYS A 144 16.02 -0.67 1.21
C LYS A 144 15.98 -0.66 -0.31
N SER A 145 16.74 -1.56 -0.92
CA SER A 145 16.58 -1.87 -2.34
C SER A 145 15.26 -2.61 -2.57
N SER A 146 14.58 -2.37 -3.68
CA SER A 146 13.41 -3.16 -4.08
C SER A 146 13.77 -4.57 -4.57
N LYS A 147 15.05 -4.94 -4.60
CA LYS A 147 15.50 -6.28 -4.96
C LYS A 147 14.96 -7.30 -3.97
N SER A 148 14.64 -8.50 -4.46
CA SER A 148 14.20 -9.60 -3.61
C SER A 148 15.23 -9.91 -2.52
N GLY A 149 14.75 -10.05 -1.29
CA GLY A 149 15.57 -10.34 -0.12
C GLY A 149 16.28 -9.13 0.50
N ALA A 150 16.20 -7.94 -0.11
CA ALA A 150 16.71 -6.73 0.52
C ALA A 150 15.86 -6.35 1.74
N ARG A 151 16.52 -5.89 2.78
CA ARG A 151 15.90 -5.44 4.03
C ARG A 151 16.25 -3.99 4.29
N TYR A 152 15.43 -3.34 5.10
CA TYR A 152 15.80 -2.04 5.68
C TYR A 152 16.95 -2.24 6.65
N GLU A 153 17.98 -1.42 6.48
CA GLU A 153 19.17 -1.42 7.32
C GLU A 153 19.05 -0.34 8.42
N ASP A 154 20.12 0.37 8.70
CA ASP A 154 20.09 1.44 9.70
C ASP A 154 19.42 2.70 9.15
N ALA A 155 18.94 3.58 10.05
CA ALA A 155 18.36 4.85 9.68
C ALA A 155 19.39 5.73 8.98
N CYS A 156 19.08 6.22 7.79
CA CYS A 156 20.04 6.97 6.96
C CYS A 156 20.16 8.46 7.31
N ASN A 157 19.24 9.00 8.10
CA ASN A 157 19.25 10.40 8.52
C ASN A 157 19.83 10.63 9.93
N THR A 158 20.35 9.57 10.55
CA THR A 158 21.00 9.63 11.87
C THR A 158 22.52 9.65 11.79
N PHE A 159 23.07 9.60 10.58
CA PHE A 159 24.52 9.64 10.37
C PHE A 159 24.98 11.04 9.99
N THR A 160 25.89 11.59 10.79
CA THR A 160 26.61 12.83 10.50
C THR A 160 27.80 12.54 9.58
N ASP A 161 27.55 12.17 8.32
CA ASP A 161 28.63 11.98 7.36
C ASP A 161 28.78 13.22 6.47
N GLY A 162 30.01 13.68 6.31
CA GLY A 162 30.36 14.68 5.32
C GLY A 162 29.70 16.05 5.49
N GLY A 163 29.24 16.42 6.68
CA GLY A 163 28.67 17.73 6.97
C GLY A 163 27.14 17.84 6.86
N ASN A 164 26.45 16.75 6.61
CA ASN A 164 25.01 16.72 6.75
C ASN A 164 24.62 16.46 8.21
N PRO A 165 23.92 17.39 8.86
CA PRO A 165 23.47 17.18 10.23
C PRO A 165 22.40 16.08 10.29
N GLU A 166 22.34 15.40 11.41
CA GLU A 166 21.21 14.57 11.78
C GLU A 166 19.92 15.41 11.79
N PHE A 167 18.80 14.83 11.32
CA PHE A 167 17.51 15.51 11.33
C PHE A 167 16.35 14.52 11.49
N HIS A 168 15.19 15.02 11.94
CA HIS A 168 13.95 14.26 12.00
C HIS A 168 13.07 14.59 10.79
N ALA A 169 12.70 13.57 10.03
CA ALA A 169 11.86 13.76 8.85
C ALA A 169 10.37 13.82 9.23
N ALA A 170 9.64 14.68 8.54
CA ALA A 170 8.18 14.62 8.56
C ALA A 170 7.67 13.31 7.92
N PRO A 171 6.50 12.80 8.36
CA PRO A 171 5.99 11.51 7.88
C PRO A 171 5.36 11.62 6.49
N PHE A 172 6.10 12.12 5.53
CA PHE A 172 5.76 12.09 4.12
C PHE A 172 7.02 12.12 3.24
N VAL A 173 6.93 11.57 2.04
CA VAL A 173 8.01 11.53 1.06
C VAL A 173 7.51 12.10 -0.26
N GLY A 174 8.16 13.15 -0.74
CA GLY A 174 7.99 13.62 -2.11
C GLY A 174 8.85 12.80 -3.05
N VAL A 175 8.25 12.22 -4.08
CA VAL A 175 8.99 11.53 -5.14
C VAL A 175 8.78 12.23 -6.47
N SER A 176 9.82 12.28 -7.30
CA SER A 176 9.67 12.85 -8.64
C SER A 176 8.65 12.06 -9.45
N ALA A 177 7.75 12.77 -10.15
CA ALA A 177 6.74 12.15 -10.98
C ALA A 177 7.39 11.21 -12.00
N GLN A 178 6.90 9.99 -12.06
CA GLN A 178 7.27 9.05 -13.11
C GLN A 178 6.60 9.45 -14.40
N ARG A 179 7.38 9.67 -15.46
CA ARG A 179 6.83 9.63 -16.80
C ARG A 179 6.83 8.18 -17.28
N PRO A 180 5.83 7.74 -18.06
CA PRO A 180 5.79 6.37 -18.57
C PRO A 180 7.03 5.93 -19.35
N ALA A 181 7.80 6.89 -19.87
CA ALA A 181 9.05 6.66 -20.60
C ALA A 181 10.31 6.71 -19.72
N ASP A 182 10.23 7.29 -18.54
CA ASP A 182 11.36 7.47 -17.65
C ASP A 182 11.22 6.52 -16.47
N TYR A 183 11.77 5.32 -16.59
CA TYR A 183 11.84 4.34 -15.50
C TYR A 183 12.71 4.79 -14.32
N LEU A 184 13.17 6.06 -14.34
CA LEU A 184 14.13 6.61 -13.41
C LEU A 184 13.51 7.78 -12.63
N ALA A 185 12.60 7.51 -11.71
CA ALA A 185 12.41 8.45 -10.62
C ALA A 185 13.70 8.43 -9.79
N THR A 186 14.50 9.46 -9.89
CA THR A 186 15.86 9.52 -9.31
C THR A 186 15.93 10.44 -8.12
N LYS A 187 14.87 11.19 -7.83
CA LYS A 187 14.85 12.19 -6.78
C LYS A 187 13.77 11.91 -5.77
N VAL A 188 14.17 11.98 -4.53
CA VAL A 188 13.30 11.96 -3.35
C VAL A 188 13.49 13.25 -2.60
N LEU A 189 12.43 13.73 -1.97
CA LEU A 189 12.43 14.96 -1.20
C LEU A 189 11.84 14.65 0.18
N PHE A 190 12.57 14.93 1.22
CA PHE A 190 12.12 14.87 2.60
C PHE A 190 11.94 16.27 3.16
N TYR A 191 11.17 16.40 4.22
CA TYR A 191 11.09 17.62 4.99
C TYR A 191 11.75 17.42 6.35
N ASP A 192 12.81 18.19 6.58
CA ASP A 192 13.51 18.27 7.84
C ASP A 192 12.70 19.13 8.82
N MET A 193 12.16 18.50 9.85
CA MET A 193 11.32 19.18 10.84
C MET A 193 12.13 20.06 11.78
N ASP A 194 13.41 19.75 11.99
CA ASP A 194 14.27 20.48 12.92
C ASP A 194 14.69 21.83 12.34
N ASN A 195 15.11 21.83 11.07
CA ASN A 195 15.56 23.03 10.37
C ASN A 195 14.46 23.66 9.48
N LYS A 196 13.27 23.05 9.41
CA LYS A 196 12.10 23.54 8.66
C LYS A 196 12.40 23.76 7.18
N GLN A 197 13.06 22.81 6.56
CA GLN A 197 13.49 22.88 5.16
C GLN A 197 13.29 21.56 4.44
N PHE A 198 13.27 21.61 3.11
CA PHE A 198 13.33 20.40 2.29
C PHE A 198 14.79 19.98 2.06
N VAL A 199 15.02 18.68 2.10
CA VAL A 199 16.32 18.02 1.93
C VAL A 199 16.22 16.85 0.95
#